data_09a1866cd3cc9a217cb0c4b65de9822a
#
_entry.id   09a1866cd3cc9a217cb0c4b65de9822a
#
_cell.length_a   1.000
_cell.length_b   1.000
_cell.length_c   1.000
_cell.angle_alpha   90.00
_cell.angle_beta   90.00
_cell.angle_gamma   90.00
#
_symmetry.space_group_name_H-M   'P 1'
#
loop_
_entity.id
_entity.type
_entity.pdbx_description
1 polymer ?
#
loop_
_entity_poly.entity_id
_entity_poly.type
_entity_poly.pdbx_seq_one_letter_code
_entity_poly.pdbx_strand_id
1 'polypeptide(L)' 'MNSMIIFDRKKADEAEKTIDGYRDQANFVVTRNSNGSMWFSVDNDDIFLIIKLTVS' A
#
# COMPACT_ATOMS: atom_id res chain seq x y z
N MET A 1 -3.58 -6.70 -11.98
CA MET A 1 -2.73 -5.96 -11.02
C MET A 1 -3.58 -4.92 -10.31
N ASN A 2 -3.48 -4.85 -8.99
CA ASN A 2 -4.27 -3.93 -8.18
C ASN A 2 -3.45 -2.74 -7.75
N SER A 3 -4.01 -1.54 -7.89
CA SER A 3 -3.33 -0.31 -7.49
C SER A 3 -4.26 0.59 -6.70
N MET A 4 -3.68 1.47 -5.89
CA MET A 4 -4.44 2.36 -5.02
C MET A 4 -3.61 3.60 -4.69
N ILE A 5 -4.30 4.74 -4.54
CA ILE A 5 -3.70 5.99 -4.06
C ILE A 5 -4.26 6.28 -2.68
N ILE A 6 -3.38 6.62 -1.74
CA ILE A 6 -3.75 7.00 -0.38
C ILE A 6 -3.27 8.43 -0.16
N PHE A 7 -4.22 9.35 0.03
CA PHE A 7 -3.90 10.77 0.18
C PHE A 7 -3.57 11.18 1.61
N ASP A 8 -4.12 10.48 2.59
CA ASP A 8 -3.88 10.79 4.00
C ASP A 8 -2.51 10.24 4.41
N ARG A 9 -1.64 11.12 4.91
CA ARG A 9 -0.27 10.76 5.30
C ARG A 9 -0.25 9.65 6.35
N LYS A 10 -1.11 9.73 7.34
CA LYS A 10 -1.16 8.77 8.44
C LYS A 10 -1.55 7.38 7.95
N LYS A 11 -2.57 7.34 7.09
CA LYS A 11 -2.99 6.08 6.48
C LYS A 11 -1.94 5.53 5.53
N ALA A 12 -1.24 6.40 4.82
CA ALA A 12 -0.14 5.99 3.96
C ALA A 12 1.00 5.37 4.78
N ASP A 13 1.31 5.92 5.94
CA ASP A 13 2.30 5.35 6.84
C ASP A 13 1.89 3.95 7.31
N GLU A 14 0.62 3.77 7.65
CA GLU A 14 0.10 2.46 8.06
C GLU A 14 0.15 1.44 6.93
N ALA A 15 -0.23 1.87 5.73
CA ALA A 15 -0.17 1.01 4.55
C ALA A 15 1.28 0.57 4.27
N GLU A 16 2.22 1.48 4.41
CA GLU A 16 3.63 1.17 4.18
C GLU A 16 4.15 0.13 5.15
N LYS A 17 3.77 0.21 6.42
CA LYS A 17 4.12 -0.80 7.41
C LYS A 17 3.54 -2.17 7.06
N THR A 18 2.30 -2.19 6.60
CA THR A 18 1.65 -3.43 6.18
C THR A 18 2.34 -4.03 4.97
N ILE A 19 2.68 -3.19 3.99
CA ILE A 19 3.43 -3.62 2.80
C ILE A 19 4.77 -4.23 3.19
N ASP A 20 5.48 -3.61 4.12
CA ASP A 20 6.78 -4.13 4.56
C ASP A 20 6.66 -5.54 5.14
N GLY A 21 5.55 -5.85 5.79
CA GLY A 21 5.30 -7.19 6.32
C GLY A 21 5.01 -8.25 5.26
N TYR A 22 4.66 -7.84 4.04
CA TYR A 22 4.31 -8.76 2.96
C TYR A 22 5.26 -8.72 1.77
N ARG A 23 6.37 -8.00 1.86
CA ARG A 23 7.26 -7.79 0.70
C ARG A 23 7.83 -9.09 0.11
N ASP A 24 8.00 -10.10 0.92
CA ASP A 24 8.51 -11.40 0.46
C ASP A 24 7.41 -12.33 -0.05
N GLN A 25 6.14 -11.92 0.04
CA GLN A 25 5.01 -12.75 -0.38
C GLN A 25 4.38 -12.29 -1.69
N ALA A 26 4.71 -11.09 -2.15
CA ALA A 26 4.14 -10.52 -3.37
C ALA A 26 5.08 -9.45 -3.92
N ASN A 27 4.84 -9.08 -5.18
CA ASN A 27 5.61 -8.02 -5.82
C ASN A 27 4.88 -6.69 -5.66
N PHE A 28 5.57 -5.72 -5.10
CA PHE A 28 5.03 -4.38 -4.87
C PHE A 28 5.77 -3.33 -5.67
N VAL A 29 5.03 -2.34 -6.15
CA VAL A 29 5.59 -1.08 -6.62
C VAL A 29 5.01 0.00 -5.73
N VAL A 30 5.86 0.79 -5.08
CA VAL A 30 5.43 1.80 -4.12
C VAL A 30 6.09 3.13 -4.48
N THR A 31 5.27 4.17 -4.58
CA THR A 31 5.74 5.54 -4.80
C THR A 31 5.22 6.43 -3.69
N ARG A 32 6.11 7.10 -2.99
CA ARG A 32 5.75 8.05 -1.94
C ARG A 32 5.96 9.47 -2.46
N ASN A 33 4.95 10.32 -2.29
CA ASN A 33 5.01 11.71 -2.73
C ASN A 33 5.46 12.62 -1.59
N SER A 34 6.00 13.78 -1.95
CA SER A 34 6.51 14.75 -0.96
C SER A 34 5.40 15.30 -0.07
N ASN A 35 4.15 15.28 -0.52
CA ASN A 35 3.01 15.73 0.27
C ASN A 35 2.50 14.67 1.26
N GLY A 36 3.15 13.52 1.34
CA GLY A 36 2.77 12.44 2.24
C GLY A 36 1.84 11.40 1.64
N SER A 37 1.29 11.64 0.46
CA SER A 37 0.45 10.64 -0.21
C SER A 37 1.30 9.49 -0.74
N MET A 38 0.64 8.36 -1.04
CA MET A 38 1.33 7.18 -1.53
C MET A 38 0.49 6.50 -2.61
N TRP A 39 1.16 6.06 -3.67
CA TRP A 39 0.59 5.15 -4.65
C TRP A 39 1.28 3.80 -4.51
N PHE A 40 0.53 2.73 -4.57
CA PHE A 40 1.14 1.41 -4.60
C PHE A 40 0.36 0.48 -5.52
N SER A 41 1.04 -0.55 -5.97
CA SER A 41 0.48 -1.61 -6.78
C SER A 41 1.01 -2.95 -6.27
N VAL A 42 0.20 -3.99 -6.34
CA VAL A 42 0.57 -5.32 -5.89
C VAL A 42 -0.07 -6.36 -6.80
N ASP A 43 0.63 -7.46 -7.02
CA ASP A 43 0.18 -8.53 -7.92
C ASP A 43 -0.63 -9.63 -7.21
N ASN A 44 -1.07 -9.39 -5.98
CA ASN A 44 -1.82 -10.35 -5.17
C ASN A 44 -3.12 -9.71 -4.68
N ASP A 45 -4.25 -10.26 -5.08
CA ASP A 45 -5.57 -9.71 -4.75
C ASP A 45 -5.87 -9.75 -3.26
N ASP A 46 -5.49 -10.83 -2.59
CA ASP A 46 -5.76 -10.99 -1.15
C ASP A 46 -4.97 -9.97 -0.33
N ILE A 47 -3.70 -9.79 -0.68
CA ILE A 47 -2.85 -8.81 0.00
C ILE A 47 -3.35 -7.39 -0.28
N PHE A 48 -3.77 -7.11 -1.51
CA PHE A 48 -4.36 -5.82 -1.84
C PHE A 48 -5.56 -5.52 -0.94
N LEU A 49 -6.45 -6.51 -0.76
CA LEU A 49 -7.62 -6.34 0.08
C LEU A 49 -7.25 -6.10 1.54
N ILE A 50 -6.25 -6.80 2.05
CA ILE A 50 -5.76 -6.60 3.42
C ILE A 50 -5.29 -5.16 3.62
N ILE A 51 -4.50 -4.65 2.68
CA ILE A 51 -4.00 -3.27 2.77
C ILE A 51 -5.15 -2.27 2.68
N LYS A 52 -6.07 -2.50 1.75
CA LYS A 52 -7.24 -1.64 1.59
C LYS A 52 -8.07 -1.55 2.87
N LEU A 53 -8.28 -2.67 3.55
CA LEU A 53 -9.03 -2.70 4.80
C LEU A 53 -8.27 -2.02 5.93
N THR A 54 -6.94 -2.09 5.93
CA THR A 54 -6.11 -1.45 6.94
C THR A 54 -6.26 0.08 6.91
N VAL A 55 -6.46 0.66 5.74
CA VAL A 55 -6.52 2.10 5.55
C VAL A 55 -7.94 2.66 5.36
N SER A 56 -8.94 1.81 5.40
CA SER A 56 -10.34 2.23 5.22
C SER A 56 -10.94 2.82 6.50
#